data_52398ed8b6dfbddb7cdf65b39d860e42
#
_entry.id   52398ed8b6dfbddb7cdf65b39d860e42
#
_cell.length_a   1.000
_cell.length_b   1.000
_cell.length_c   1.000
_cell.angle_alpha   90.00
_cell.angle_beta   90.00
_cell.angle_gamma   90.00
#
_symmetry.space_group_name_H-M   'P 1'
#
loop_
_entity.id
_entity.type
_entity.pdbx_description
1 polymer ?
#
loop_
_entity_poly.entity_id
_entity_poly.type
_entity_poly.pdbx_seq_one_letter_code
_entity_poly.pdbx_strand_id
1 'polypeptide(L)'
;MRKLTIPFNVFIDTEFTDFLDPQLVSIGLVVQSGEEFYAELPYELRECSEFVKAAVLPLLGYAPHAEMTKDDLYLQMNNWLRLVRPKDQEVFVCYDYQTDWDLFYDVLDGRVPPWCKRRLVADRINELLRYEFHKKNNLPEHHALNDARANCYAFRELPSSSTAVPGG
;
A
#
# COMPACT_ATOMS: atom_id res chain seq x y z
N MET A 1 -2.69 0.34 33.79
CA MET A 1 -3.32 -0.35 32.65
C MET A 1 -2.72 0.19 31.36
N ARG A 2 -1.97 -0.61 30.60
CA ARG A 2 -1.58 -0.23 29.24
C ARG A 2 -2.86 -0.26 28.39
N LYS A 3 -3.29 0.90 27.88
CA LYS A 3 -4.31 0.95 26.83
C LYS A 3 -3.79 0.11 25.66
N LEU A 4 -4.49 -0.95 25.30
CA LEU A 4 -4.29 -1.64 24.03
C LEU A 4 -4.60 -0.62 22.93
N THR A 5 -3.58 0.03 22.40
CA THR A 5 -3.72 0.90 21.24
C THR A 5 -3.86 -0.01 20.03
N ILE A 6 -4.98 0.11 19.34
CA ILE A 6 -5.19 -0.56 18.04
C ILE A 6 -4.13 -0.02 17.07
N PRO A 7 -3.37 -0.91 16.40
CA PRO A 7 -2.39 -0.47 15.42
C PRO A 7 -3.04 0.39 14.33
N PHE A 8 -2.42 1.53 13.99
CA PHE A 8 -2.86 2.35 12.87
C PHE A 8 -2.16 1.87 11.60
N ASN A 9 -2.91 1.21 10.74
CA ASN A 9 -2.40 0.58 9.52
C ASN A 9 -2.71 1.43 8.28
N VAL A 10 -1.70 1.62 7.45
CA VAL A 10 -1.81 2.16 6.09
C VAL A 10 -1.39 1.06 5.14
N PHE A 11 -2.29 0.62 4.28
CA PHE A 11 -2.03 -0.42 3.28
C PHE A 11 -1.51 0.24 2.02
N ILE A 12 -0.38 -0.24 1.52
CA ILE A 12 0.22 0.23 0.27
C ILE A 12 0.24 -0.88 -0.76
N ASP A 13 0.08 -0.48 -2.01
CA ASP A 13 0.34 -1.30 -3.18
C ASP A 13 0.95 -0.45 -4.28
N THR A 14 1.78 -1.05 -5.12
CA THR A 14 2.48 -0.37 -6.21
C THR A 14 2.35 -1.14 -7.51
N GLU A 15 2.27 -0.39 -8.61
CA GLU A 15 2.53 -0.93 -9.94
C GLU A 15 3.87 -0.41 -10.43
N PHE A 16 4.63 -1.26 -11.09
CA PHE A 16 5.99 -0.94 -11.52
C PHE A 16 6.34 -1.60 -12.86
N THR A 17 7.36 -1.10 -13.51
CA THR A 17 7.70 -1.45 -14.90
C THR A 17 8.08 -2.90 -15.11
N ASP A 18 8.92 -3.45 -14.23
CA ASP A 18 9.50 -4.79 -14.36
C ASP A 18 10.05 -5.27 -13.01
N PHE A 19 10.20 -6.59 -12.82
CA PHE A 19 10.75 -7.16 -11.57
C PHE A 19 12.27 -7.10 -11.47
N LEU A 20 12.99 -6.89 -12.59
CA LEU A 20 14.46 -6.87 -12.58
C LEU A 20 15.02 -5.52 -12.16
N ASP A 21 14.42 -4.43 -12.64
CA ASP A 21 14.77 -3.06 -12.28
C ASP A 21 13.47 -2.24 -12.12
N PRO A 22 12.75 -2.46 -11.02
CA PRO A 22 11.42 -1.88 -10.87
C PRO A 22 11.46 -0.35 -10.77
N GLN A 23 10.76 0.30 -11.70
CA GLN A 23 10.49 1.73 -11.67
C GLN A 23 9.01 1.93 -11.34
N LEU A 24 8.71 2.79 -10.39
CA LEU A 24 7.34 3.03 -9.94
C LEU A 24 6.50 3.64 -11.08
N VAL A 25 5.34 3.06 -11.32
CA VAL A 25 4.33 3.51 -12.28
C VAL A 25 3.14 4.13 -11.56
N SER A 26 2.65 3.49 -10.52
CA SER A 26 1.61 4.06 -9.64
C SER A 26 1.72 3.53 -8.23
N ILE A 27 1.16 4.28 -7.28
CA ILE A 27 1.12 3.91 -5.86
C ILE A 27 -0.24 4.24 -5.25
N GLY A 28 -0.79 3.31 -4.49
CA GLY A 28 -2.01 3.48 -3.71
C GLY A 28 -1.75 3.29 -2.23
N LEU A 29 -2.32 4.15 -1.41
CA LEU A 29 -2.30 4.05 0.06
C LEU A 29 -3.72 4.14 0.59
N VAL A 30 -4.09 3.25 1.51
CA VAL A 30 -5.44 3.17 2.08
C VAL A 30 -5.36 2.97 3.58
N VAL A 31 -6.13 3.77 4.33
CA VAL A 31 -6.32 3.59 5.76
C VAL A 31 -7.63 2.84 6.01
N GLN A 32 -7.69 2.04 7.07
CA GLN A 32 -8.91 1.29 7.43
C GLN A 32 -10.13 2.18 7.67
N SER A 33 -9.93 3.44 8.06
CA SER A 33 -10.99 4.46 8.21
C SER A 33 -11.50 5.05 6.89
N GLY A 34 -10.84 4.75 5.76
CA GLY A 34 -11.32 5.09 4.42
C GLY A 34 -10.55 6.21 3.73
N GLU A 35 -9.58 6.84 4.38
CA GLU A 35 -8.71 7.84 3.73
C GLU A 35 -7.81 7.15 2.72
N GLU A 36 -7.63 7.78 1.57
CA GLU A 36 -6.91 7.22 0.43
C GLU A 36 -5.94 8.23 -0.18
N PHE A 37 -4.85 7.72 -0.72
CA PHE A 37 -3.92 8.47 -1.56
C PHE A 37 -3.62 7.64 -2.81
N TYR A 38 -3.57 8.29 -3.96
CA TYR A 38 -3.21 7.65 -5.22
C TYR A 38 -2.39 8.59 -6.09
N ALA A 39 -1.36 8.04 -6.73
CA ALA A 39 -0.51 8.77 -7.66
C ALA A 39 -0.05 7.89 -8.82
N GLU A 40 0.09 8.53 -9.98
CA GLU A 40 0.67 7.96 -11.20
C GLU A 40 1.93 8.75 -11.57
N LEU A 41 2.98 8.04 -11.96
CA LEU A 41 4.26 8.65 -12.35
C LEU A 41 4.51 8.44 -13.85
N PRO A 42 5.25 9.34 -14.51
CA PRO A 42 5.75 9.10 -15.85
C PRO A 42 6.60 7.84 -15.90
N TYR A 43 6.47 7.07 -16.94
CA TYR A 43 7.21 5.83 -17.18
C TYR A 43 7.71 5.74 -18.63
N GLU A 44 8.76 4.95 -18.84
CA GLU A 44 9.27 4.62 -20.16
C GLU A 44 8.64 3.31 -20.64
N LEU A 45 7.86 3.35 -21.73
CA LEU A 45 7.14 2.18 -22.26
C LEU A 45 8.07 0.99 -22.56
N ARG A 46 9.31 1.27 -23.01
CA ARG A 46 10.32 0.24 -23.30
C ARG A 46 10.79 -0.51 -22.06
N GLU A 47 10.68 0.10 -20.88
CA GLU A 47 11.07 -0.51 -19.59
C GLU A 47 9.94 -1.36 -19.01
N CYS A 48 8.72 -1.25 -19.55
CA CYS A 48 7.58 -2.02 -19.08
C CYS A 48 7.58 -3.43 -19.65
N SER A 49 7.34 -4.42 -18.79
CA SER A 49 7.11 -5.81 -19.21
C SER A 49 5.84 -5.93 -20.06
N GLU A 50 5.72 -6.99 -20.82
CA GLU A 50 4.51 -7.25 -21.64
C GLU A 50 3.25 -7.40 -20.75
N PHE A 51 3.41 -7.97 -19.56
CA PHE A 51 2.33 -8.03 -18.58
C PHE A 51 1.87 -6.63 -18.14
N VAL A 52 2.79 -5.75 -17.79
CA VAL A 52 2.49 -4.38 -17.38
C VAL A 52 1.80 -3.61 -18.50
N LYS A 53 2.28 -3.74 -19.74
CA LYS A 53 1.65 -3.12 -20.91
C LYS A 53 0.21 -3.59 -21.14
N ALA A 54 -0.07 -4.87 -20.89
CA ALA A 54 -1.37 -5.46 -21.11
C ALA A 54 -2.35 -5.26 -19.93
N ALA A 55 -1.88 -5.37 -18.70
CA ALA A 55 -2.74 -5.46 -17.51
C ALA A 55 -2.76 -4.18 -16.65
N VAL A 56 -1.68 -3.40 -16.64
CA VAL A 56 -1.54 -2.21 -15.79
C VAL A 56 -1.80 -0.91 -16.56
N LEU A 57 -1.05 -0.68 -17.64
CA LEU A 57 -1.10 0.61 -18.36
C LEU A 57 -2.50 0.99 -18.86
N PRO A 58 -3.38 0.06 -19.32
CA PRO A 58 -4.73 0.41 -19.73
C PRO A 58 -5.61 0.96 -18.61
N LEU A 59 -5.22 0.79 -17.33
CA LEU A 59 -5.96 1.26 -16.16
C LEU A 59 -5.54 2.65 -15.70
N LEU A 60 -4.49 3.22 -16.27
CA LEU A 60 -3.93 4.52 -15.89
C LEU A 60 -4.61 5.68 -16.64
N GLY A 61 -4.46 6.89 -16.11
CA GLY A 61 -4.91 8.14 -16.74
C GLY A 61 -6.38 8.48 -16.52
N TYR A 62 -7.10 7.73 -15.69
CA TYR A 62 -8.52 7.99 -15.40
C TYR A 62 -8.76 8.74 -14.09
N ALA A 63 -7.80 8.74 -13.18
CA ALA A 63 -7.93 9.41 -11.89
C ALA A 63 -7.55 10.90 -12.03
N PRO A 64 -8.47 11.85 -11.74
CA PRO A 64 -8.16 13.28 -11.81
C PRO A 64 -7.00 13.62 -10.87
N HIS A 65 -6.04 14.40 -11.35
CA HIS A 65 -4.90 14.91 -10.58
C HIS A 65 -3.95 13.83 -10.03
N ALA A 66 -4.02 12.58 -10.50
CA ALA A 66 -3.14 11.50 -10.06
C ALA A 66 -1.74 11.59 -10.66
N GLU A 67 -1.62 12.11 -11.89
CA GLU A 67 -0.32 12.25 -12.56
C GLU A 67 0.51 13.34 -11.88
N MET A 68 1.72 12.98 -11.48
CA MET A 68 2.64 13.91 -10.83
C MET A 68 4.10 13.53 -11.03
N THR A 69 5.00 14.46 -10.76
CA THR A 69 6.44 14.18 -10.73
C THR A 69 6.83 13.41 -9.47
N LYS A 70 8.03 12.82 -9.45
CA LYS A 70 8.57 12.15 -8.25
C LYS A 70 8.71 13.12 -7.07
N ASP A 71 9.10 14.37 -7.33
CA ASP A 71 9.23 15.39 -6.29
C ASP A 71 7.88 15.79 -5.70
N ASP A 72 6.85 15.94 -6.55
CA ASP A 72 5.48 16.20 -6.08
C ASP A 72 4.94 15.02 -5.27
N LEU A 73 5.19 13.79 -5.72
CA LEU A 73 4.80 12.59 -5.00
C LEU A 73 5.45 12.53 -3.63
N TYR A 74 6.75 12.81 -3.53
CA TYR A 74 7.46 12.89 -2.26
C TYR A 74 6.77 13.86 -1.29
N LEU A 75 6.48 15.08 -1.75
CA LEU A 75 5.85 16.12 -0.91
C LEU A 75 4.43 15.76 -0.53
N GLN A 76 3.61 15.36 -1.50
CA GLN A 76 2.19 15.07 -1.28
C GLN A 76 1.98 13.83 -0.39
N MET A 77 2.76 12.76 -0.62
CA MET A 77 2.68 11.55 0.19
C MET A 77 3.12 11.79 1.63
N ASN A 78 4.21 12.54 1.85
CA ASN A 78 4.63 12.93 3.20
C ASN A 78 3.55 13.76 3.91
N ASN A 79 2.94 14.72 3.22
CA ASN A 79 1.89 15.55 3.79
C ASN A 79 0.65 14.70 4.12
N TRP A 80 0.25 13.81 3.22
CA TRP A 80 -0.88 12.92 3.44
C TRP A 80 -0.65 11.97 4.63
N LEU A 81 0.52 11.35 4.74
CA LEU A 81 0.87 10.49 5.88
C LEU A 81 0.79 11.24 7.21
N ARG A 82 1.24 12.49 7.27
CA ARG A 82 1.13 13.34 8.46
C ARG A 82 -0.32 13.70 8.78
N LEU A 83 -1.13 13.95 7.75
CA LEU A 83 -2.53 14.33 7.88
C LEU A 83 -3.37 13.19 8.46
N VAL A 84 -3.17 11.95 7.97
CA VAL A 84 -3.95 10.79 8.42
C VAL A 84 -3.47 10.23 9.75
N ARG A 85 -2.22 10.50 10.12
CA ARG A 85 -1.61 9.99 11.35
C ARG A 85 -2.36 10.47 12.59
N PRO A 86 -2.88 9.57 13.45
CA PRO A 86 -3.40 9.98 14.75
C PRO A 86 -2.28 10.58 15.61
N LYS A 87 -2.66 11.56 16.44
CA LYS A 87 -1.69 12.25 17.29
C LYS A 87 -0.86 11.26 18.12
N ASP A 88 0.47 11.40 18.03
CA ASP A 88 1.46 10.65 18.80
C ASP A 88 1.41 9.11 18.62
N GLN A 89 0.81 8.62 17.53
CA GLN A 89 0.79 7.19 17.22
C GLN A 89 1.84 6.83 16.15
N GLU A 90 2.29 5.58 16.21
CA GLU A 90 3.02 4.96 15.12
C GLU A 90 2.06 4.57 13.98
N VAL A 91 2.53 4.69 12.76
CA VAL A 91 1.83 4.25 11.55
C VAL A 91 2.52 3.00 11.01
N PHE A 92 1.77 1.90 10.89
CA PHE A 92 2.27 0.69 10.27
C PHE A 92 1.96 0.71 8.78
N VAL A 93 3.00 0.84 7.97
CA VAL A 93 2.90 0.75 6.51
C VAL A 93 2.88 -0.72 6.13
N CYS A 94 1.70 -1.20 5.77
CA CYS A 94 1.41 -2.60 5.48
C CYS A 94 1.56 -2.89 4.00
N TYR A 95 2.37 -3.89 3.65
CA TYR A 95 2.61 -4.34 2.29
C TYR A 95 2.60 -5.86 2.23
N ASP A 96 2.22 -6.43 1.12
CA ASP A 96 2.21 -7.88 0.89
C ASP A 96 3.37 -8.37 0.01
N TYR A 97 4.01 -7.47 -0.71
CA TYR A 97 5.18 -7.76 -1.53
C TYR A 97 6.34 -6.81 -1.22
N GLN A 98 7.56 -7.35 -1.12
CA GLN A 98 8.73 -6.55 -0.70
C GLN A 98 9.00 -5.34 -1.60
N THR A 99 8.76 -5.48 -2.91
CA THR A 99 8.95 -4.37 -3.88
C THR A 99 8.08 -3.16 -3.55
N ASP A 100 6.88 -3.34 -2.99
CA ASP A 100 6.01 -2.23 -2.59
C ASP A 100 6.68 -1.36 -1.52
N TRP A 101 7.30 -2.01 -0.54
CA TRP A 101 8.07 -1.28 0.48
C TRP A 101 9.30 -0.60 -0.11
N ASP A 102 10.04 -1.29 -0.97
CA ASP A 102 11.28 -0.76 -1.56
C ASP A 102 10.99 0.49 -2.40
N LEU A 103 9.92 0.47 -3.19
CA LEU A 103 9.48 1.61 -3.98
C LEU A 103 8.92 2.75 -3.10
N PHE A 104 8.17 2.43 -2.05
CA PHE A 104 7.74 3.42 -1.07
C PHE A 104 8.92 4.11 -0.38
N TYR A 105 9.93 3.34 0.02
CA TYR A 105 11.17 3.83 0.61
C TYR A 105 11.94 4.73 -0.37
N ASP A 106 12.01 4.34 -1.64
CA ASP A 106 12.67 5.11 -2.69
C ASP A 106 11.95 6.44 -2.98
N VAL A 107 10.62 6.45 -3.00
CA VAL A 107 9.84 7.70 -3.13
C VAL A 107 10.19 8.68 -2.00
N LEU A 108 10.40 8.19 -0.79
CA LEU A 108 10.78 9.01 0.37
C LEU A 108 12.29 9.32 0.42
N ASP A 109 13.03 8.96 -0.62
CA ASP A 109 14.49 9.19 -0.70
C ASP A 109 15.23 8.61 0.53
N GLY A 110 14.77 7.45 1.01
CA GLY A 110 15.26 6.78 2.21
C GLY A 110 14.94 7.50 3.53
N ARG A 111 14.23 8.62 3.49
CA ARG A 111 13.89 9.45 4.65
C ARG A 111 12.49 9.14 5.19
N VAL A 112 12.25 7.86 5.49
CA VAL A 112 10.99 7.42 6.09
C VAL A 112 10.84 8.06 7.47
N PRO A 113 9.69 8.70 7.78
CA PRO A 113 9.47 9.28 9.09
C PRO A 113 9.65 8.24 10.22
N PRO A 114 10.29 8.59 11.35
CA PRO A 114 10.60 7.62 12.42
C PRO A 114 9.36 6.93 13.02
N TRP A 115 8.20 7.55 12.90
CA TRP A 115 6.91 7.02 13.34
C TRP A 115 6.22 6.13 12.31
N CYS A 116 6.75 6.02 11.07
CA CYS A 116 6.33 5.02 10.09
C CYS A 116 7.13 3.74 10.28
N LYS A 117 6.43 2.64 10.52
CA LYS A 117 7.01 1.31 10.70
C LYS A 117 6.59 0.40 9.56
N ARG A 118 7.53 -0.32 8.98
CA ARG A 118 7.21 -1.30 7.94
C ARG A 118 6.54 -2.53 8.54
N ARG A 119 5.56 -3.09 7.81
CA ARG A 119 4.85 -4.29 8.23
C ARG A 119 4.51 -5.18 7.03
N LEU A 120 5.20 -6.29 6.89
CA LEU A 120 4.85 -7.30 5.90
C LEU A 120 3.60 -8.05 6.37
N VAL A 121 2.56 -8.08 5.54
CA VAL A 121 1.24 -8.63 5.90
C VAL A 121 0.76 -9.75 4.95
N ALA A 122 1.62 -10.26 4.08
CA ALA A 122 1.26 -11.29 3.10
C ALA A 122 0.54 -12.50 3.73
N ASP A 123 0.99 -12.97 4.88
CA ASP A 123 0.42 -14.09 5.64
C ASP A 123 -0.90 -13.75 6.37
N ARG A 124 -1.33 -12.49 6.33
CA ARG A 124 -2.53 -11.96 6.99
C ARG A 124 -3.59 -11.48 6.02
N ILE A 125 -3.32 -11.56 4.74
CA ILE A 125 -4.30 -11.25 3.68
C ILE A 125 -5.06 -12.53 3.33
N ASN A 126 -6.37 -12.48 3.46
CA ASN A 126 -7.24 -13.58 3.01
C ASN A 126 -7.49 -13.46 1.51
N GLU A 127 -6.91 -14.34 0.72
CA GLU A 127 -6.97 -14.31 -0.75
C GLU A 127 -8.40 -14.38 -1.30
N LEU A 128 -9.27 -15.16 -0.66
CA LEU A 128 -10.67 -15.26 -1.09
C LEU A 128 -11.39 -13.92 -0.90
N LEU A 129 -11.20 -13.26 0.24
CA LEU A 129 -11.80 -11.95 0.50
C LEU A 129 -11.22 -10.87 -0.42
N ARG A 130 -9.94 -10.94 -0.76
CA ARG A 130 -9.31 -10.04 -1.72
C ARG A 130 -9.96 -10.17 -3.10
N TYR A 131 -10.10 -11.40 -3.59
CA TYR A 131 -10.79 -11.68 -4.86
C TYR A 131 -12.26 -11.24 -4.83
N GLU A 132 -12.99 -11.55 -3.77
CA GLU A 132 -14.39 -11.14 -3.60
C GLU A 132 -14.56 -9.62 -3.60
N PHE A 133 -13.61 -8.89 -3.00
CA PHE A 133 -13.63 -7.43 -2.99
C PHE A 133 -13.60 -6.85 -4.41
N HIS A 134 -12.66 -7.30 -5.24
CA HIS A 134 -12.56 -6.85 -6.65
C HIS A 134 -13.85 -7.17 -7.41
N LYS A 135 -14.34 -8.38 -7.28
CA LYS A 135 -15.52 -8.84 -7.99
C LYS A 135 -16.79 -8.09 -7.56
N LYS A 136 -17.02 -7.96 -6.25
CA LYS A 136 -18.19 -7.29 -5.68
C LYS A 136 -18.25 -5.82 -6.03
N ASN A 137 -17.11 -5.14 -6.07
CA ASN A 137 -17.03 -3.71 -6.36
C ASN A 137 -16.81 -3.41 -7.83
N ASN A 138 -16.70 -4.44 -8.69
CA ASN A 138 -16.37 -4.30 -10.11
C ASN A 138 -15.11 -3.44 -10.35
N LEU A 139 -14.09 -3.67 -9.52
CA LEU A 139 -12.80 -2.99 -9.58
C LEU A 139 -11.76 -3.94 -10.20
N PRO A 140 -11.03 -3.51 -11.24
CA PRO A 140 -9.98 -4.34 -11.83
C PRO A 140 -8.83 -4.53 -10.84
N GLU A 141 -8.20 -5.70 -10.88
CA GLU A 141 -6.89 -5.97 -10.30
C GLU A 141 -5.80 -5.24 -11.10
N HIS A 142 -4.59 -5.18 -10.55
CA HIS A 142 -3.43 -4.51 -11.16
C HIS A 142 -3.63 -2.98 -11.34
N HIS A 143 -4.30 -2.41 -10.36
CA HIS A 143 -4.40 -0.98 -10.16
C HIS A 143 -4.06 -0.68 -8.69
N ALA A 144 -2.97 0.00 -8.44
CA ALA A 144 -2.39 0.14 -7.09
C ALA A 144 -3.39 0.57 -6.00
N LEU A 145 -4.30 1.51 -6.29
CA LEU A 145 -5.30 1.90 -5.32
C LEU A 145 -6.35 0.80 -5.07
N ASN A 146 -6.80 0.11 -6.11
CA ASN A 146 -7.78 -0.97 -5.95
C ASN A 146 -7.18 -2.15 -5.19
N ASP A 147 -5.92 -2.49 -5.46
CA ASP A 147 -5.21 -3.59 -4.81
C ASP A 147 -4.90 -3.24 -3.35
N ALA A 148 -4.53 -1.99 -3.03
CA ALA A 148 -4.40 -1.50 -1.65
C ALA A 148 -5.75 -1.56 -0.89
N ARG A 149 -6.87 -1.19 -1.52
CA ARG A 149 -8.23 -1.32 -0.95
C ARG A 149 -8.59 -2.78 -0.68
N ALA A 150 -8.28 -3.66 -1.63
CA ALA A 150 -8.55 -5.09 -1.50
C ALA A 150 -7.72 -5.71 -0.38
N ASN A 151 -6.44 -5.35 -0.26
CA ASN A 151 -5.57 -5.78 0.84
C ASN A 151 -6.09 -5.29 2.20
N CYS A 152 -6.50 -4.03 2.29
CA CYS A 152 -7.10 -3.45 3.50
C CYS A 152 -8.38 -4.22 3.91
N TYR A 153 -9.26 -4.52 2.96
CA TYR A 153 -10.49 -5.28 3.19
C TYR A 153 -10.22 -6.72 3.64
N ALA A 154 -9.24 -7.36 3.02
CA ALA A 154 -8.91 -8.77 3.22
C ALA A 154 -7.99 -9.03 4.44
N PHE A 155 -7.41 -7.98 5.01
CA PHE A 155 -6.49 -8.08 6.13
C PHE A 155 -7.18 -8.58 7.40
N ARG A 156 -6.48 -9.46 8.13
CA ARG A 156 -6.91 -9.97 9.44
C ARG A 156 -5.74 -9.90 10.42
N GLU A 157 -5.97 -9.27 11.57
CA GLU A 157 -5.03 -9.41 12.69
C GLU A 157 -5.05 -10.85 13.17
N LEU A 158 -3.87 -11.42 13.41
CA LEU A 158 -3.78 -12.69 14.11
C LEU A 158 -4.21 -12.46 15.57
N PRO A 159 -5.02 -13.38 16.17
CA PRO A 159 -5.29 -13.29 17.59
C PRO A 159 -3.95 -13.27 18.35
N SER A 160 -3.79 -12.33 19.27
CA SER A 160 -2.67 -12.35 20.20
C SER A 160 -2.63 -13.74 20.82
N SER A 161 -1.51 -14.46 20.64
CA SER A 161 -1.29 -15.74 21.31
C SER A 161 -1.35 -15.46 22.81
N SER A 162 -2.47 -15.82 23.43
CA SER A 162 -2.52 -15.95 24.88
C SER A 162 -1.57 -17.10 25.20
N THR A 163 -0.42 -16.81 25.75
CA THR A 163 0.42 -17.77 26.43
C THR A 163 -0.44 -18.32 27.58
N ALA A 164 -1.15 -19.40 27.30
CA ALA A 164 -1.64 -20.26 28.33
C ALA A 164 -0.40 -20.85 29.02
N VAL A 165 -0.07 -20.32 30.16
CA VAL A 165 0.87 -20.94 31.10
C VAL A 165 0.19 -22.25 31.49
N PRO A 166 0.78 -23.43 31.22
CA PRO A 166 0.27 -24.65 31.80
C PRO A 166 0.55 -24.55 33.29
N GLY A 167 -0.51 -24.37 34.05
CA GLY A 167 -0.44 -24.50 35.49
C GLY A 167 0.03 -25.92 35.86
N GLY A 168 1.13 -25.99 36.58
CA GLY A 168 1.59 -27.20 37.21
C GLY A 168 0.71 -27.66 38.36
#